data_ba55e1997bde27c2a14255d447d5384b
#
_entry.id   ba55e1997bde27c2a14255d447d5384b
#
_cell.length_a   1.000
_cell.length_b   1.000
_cell.length_c   1.000
_cell.angle_alpha   90.00
_cell.angle_beta   90.00
_cell.angle_gamma   90.00
#
_symmetry.space_group_name_H-M   'P 1'
#
loop_
_entity.id
_entity.type
_entity.pdbx_description
1 polymer ?
#
loop_
_entity_poly.entity_id
_entity_poly.type
_entity_poly.pdbx_seq_one_letter_code
_entity_poly.pdbx_strand_id
1 'polypeptide(L)'
;PGVGTQATPITLRFVSWKPDHPRVSDEALAEFTQAYPHISVVRELAPHSSTAYHDLLTQKLKNRDTTVDVFFMDVIWVPEFAEAGWARRLDEQLAPAMREQFLPATIEVGGYSGHLYGVPSRIDAGLLYYRADLLTKYGFSPPTTWDELARQAETIVTGEQSANPTLRGYTAQFKQYEGLVCNLLEFIHGHGGSLLTADGTHSTLASPEALAAVQFVRDRVIGRLASRAALTYQEPESLSVFLQGHAVFHRNWPYAWELANNRTRST
;
A
#
# COMPACT_ATOMS: atom_id res chain seq x y z
N PRO A 1 -42.40 33.01 14.71
CA PRO A 1 -40.97 32.87 14.55
C PRO A 1 -40.54 31.58 15.24
N GLY A 2 -40.28 30.53 14.43
CA GLY A 2 -39.81 29.26 14.92
C GLY A 2 -38.36 29.42 15.37
N VAL A 3 -38.07 29.15 16.62
CA VAL A 3 -36.73 28.99 17.13
C VAL A 3 -36.21 27.68 16.50
N GLY A 4 -35.46 27.82 15.40
CA GLY A 4 -34.75 26.69 14.85
C GLY A 4 -33.79 26.18 15.93
N THR A 5 -33.96 24.93 16.37
CA THR A 5 -33.01 24.26 17.25
C THR A 5 -31.67 24.21 16.52
N GLN A 6 -30.72 25.08 16.91
CA GLN A 6 -29.35 24.97 16.45
C GLN A 6 -28.85 23.59 16.85
N ALA A 7 -28.37 22.81 15.86
CA ALA A 7 -27.77 21.52 16.12
C ALA A 7 -26.54 21.70 17.03
N THR A 8 -26.42 20.83 18.03
CA THR A 8 -25.29 20.87 18.97
C THR A 8 -23.98 20.72 18.21
N PRO A 9 -22.97 21.59 18.43
CA PRO A 9 -21.67 21.46 17.81
C PRO A 9 -21.03 20.11 18.12
N ILE A 10 -20.52 19.43 17.09
CA ILE A 10 -19.84 18.14 17.19
C ILE A 10 -18.43 18.30 16.64
N THR A 11 -17.45 17.73 17.32
CA THR A 11 -16.09 17.59 16.80
C THR A 11 -15.78 16.12 16.54
N LEU A 12 -15.51 15.79 15.28
CA LEU A 12 -15.02 14.46 14.89
C LEU A 12 -13.49 14.46 14.77
N ARG A 13 -12.87 13.48 15.38
CA ARG A 13 -11.42 13.27 15.31
C ARG A 13 -11.12 12.15 14.33
N PHE A 14 -10.40 12.51 13.26
CA PHE A 14 -10.13 11.64 12.14
C PHE A 14 -8.63 11.33 12.06
N VAL A 15 -8.26 10.06 12.30
CA VAL A 15 -6.89 9.59 12.17
C VAL A 15 -6.64 9.12 10.74
N SER A 16 -5.69 9.75 10.06
CA SER A 16 -5.38 9.44 8.65
C SER A 16 -3.87 9.54 8.38
N TRP A 17 -3.44 8.92 7.28
CA TRP A 17 -2.07 9.13 6.80
C TRP A 17 -1.81 10.58 6.41
N LYS A 18 -0.52 10.94 6.33
CA LYS A 18 -0.08 12.27 5.92
C LYS A 18 -0.66 12.69 4.55
N PRO A 19 -0.81 14.01 4.30
CA PRO A 19 -1.37 14.56 3.07
C PRO A 19 -0.64 14.19 1.78
N ASP A 20 0.60 13.71 1.83
CA ASP A 20 1.34 13.20 0.66
C ASP A 20 0.58 12.07 -0.06
N HIS A 21 -0.39 11.48 0.64
CA HIS A 21 -1.39 10.55 0.12
C HIS A 21 -2.77 10.96 0.63
N PRO A 22 -3.37 12.04 0.09
CA PRO A 22 -4.65 12.54 0.55
C PRO A 22 -5.75 11.54 0.21
N ARG A 23 -6.04 10.64 1.12
CA ARG A 23 -7.14 9.68 0.98
C ARG A 23 -8.49 10.34 1.23
N VAL A 24 -8.47 11.40 2.02
CA VAL A 24 -9.54 12.40 2.08
C VAL A 24 -8.86 13.74 1.92
N SER A 25 -9.10 14.43 0.81
CA SER A 25 -8.50 15.73 0.53
C SER A 25 -9.01 16.81 1.51
N ASP A 26 -8.26 17.89 1.65
CA ASP A 26 -8.69 19.03 2.45
C ASP A 26 -9.94 19.70 1.85
N GLU A 27 -10.05 19.64 0.50
CA GLU A 27 -11.24 20.10 -0.21
C GLU A 27 -12.49 19.28 0.17
N ALA A 28 -12.40 17.95 0.19
CA ALA A 28 -13.50 17.08 0.58
C ALA A 28 -13.92 17.31 2.04
N LEU A 29 -12.97 17.56 2.95
CA LEU A 29 -13.29 17.92 4.33
C LEU A 29 -13.93 19.31 4.43
N ALA A 30 -13.50 20.27 3.60
CA ALA A 30 -14.12 21.60 3.55
C ALA A 30 -15.57 21.51 3.02
N GLU A 31 -15.82 20.75 1.95
CA GLU A 31 -17.16 20.48 1.42
C GLU A 31 -18.06 19.82 2.48
N PHE A 32 -17.52 18.82 3.20
CA PHE A 32 -18.25 18.19 4.30
C PHE A 32 -18.65 19.19 5.39
N THR A 33 -17.71 20.03 5.83
CA THR A 33 -17.95 21.06 6.85
C THR A 33 -18.95 22.10 6.37
N GLN A 34 -18.93 22.45 5.09
CA GLN A 34 -19.91 23.35 4.49
C GLN A 34 -21.32 22.72 4.47
N ALA A 35 -21.41 21.42 4.15
CA ALA A 35 -22.68 20.68 4.15
C ALA A 35 -23.24 20.47 5.58
N TYR A 36 -22.35 20.33 6.57
CA TYR A 36 -22.69 20.08 7.97
C TYR A 36 -22.01 21.09 8.91
N PRO A 37 -22.47 22.38 8.94
CA PRO A 37 -21.77 23.46 9.65
C PRO A 37 -21.65 23.28 11.17
N HIS A 38 -22.45 22.39 11.75
CA HIS A 38 -22.39 22.04 13.18
C HIS A 38 -21.36 20.95 13.49
N ILE A 39 -20.70 20.36 12.45
CA ILE A 39 -19.67 19.34 12.61
C ILE A 39 -18.31 19.91 12.19
N SER A 40 -17.35 19.87 13.08
CA SER A 40 -15.95 20.16 12.77
C SER A 40 -15.16 18.86 12.72
N VAL A 41 -14.19 18.77 11.80
CA VAL A 41 -13.30 17.62 11.67
C VAL A 41 -11.88 18.04 12.05
N VAL A 42 -11.31 17.37 13.04
CA VAL A 42 -9.92 17.53 13.45
C VAL A 42 -9.14 16.30 12.97
N ARG A 43 -8.18 16.53 12.07
CA ARG A 43 -7.33 15.46 11.54
C ARG A 43 -6.11 15.24 12.41
N GLU A 44 -5.89 14.00 12.85
CA GLU A 44 -4.64 13.53 13.43
C GLU A 44 -3.83 12.78 12.35
N LEU A 45 -2.59 13.17 12.15
CA LEU A 45 -1.73 12.53 11.16
C LEU A 45 -1.03 11.32 11.74
N ALA A 46 -1.26 10.18 11.12
CA ALA A 46 -0.63 8.91 11.46
C ALA A 46 0.83 8.83 10.97
N PRO A 47 1.64 7.92 11.56
CA PRO A 47 2.94 7.55 11.02
C PRO A 47 2.86 7.09 9.57
N HIS A 48 3.93 7.29 8.79
CA HIS A 48 3.97 6.89 7.38
C HIS A 48 3.95 5.35 7.22
N SER A 49 4.67 4.63 8.10
CA SER A 49 4.71 3.16 8.10
C SER A 49 3.35 2.59 8.49
N SER A 50 2.80 1.68 7.67
CA SER A 50 1.55 0.97 7.95
C SER A 50 1.61 0.24 9.30
N THR A 51 2.71 -0.45 9.60
CA THR A 51 2.92 -1.14 10.89
C THR A 51 2.89 -0.17 12.06
N ALA A 52 3.61 0.97 12.00
CA ALA A 52 3.58 1.96 13.08
C ALA A 52 2.20 2.63 13.22
N TYR A 53 1.45 2.76 12.14
CA TYR A 53 0.08 3.24 12.19
C TYR A 53 -0.87 2.22 12.83
N HIS A 54 -0.73 0.95 12.47
CA HIS A 54 -1.47 -0.13 13.12
C HIS A 54 -1.25 -0.14 14.63
N ASP A 55 0.01 -0.06 15.06
CA ASP A 55 0.39 -0.02 16.48
C ASP A 55 -0.24 1.18 17.20
N LEU A 56 -0.22 2.37 16.58
CA LEU A 56 -0.84 3.57 17.11
C LEU A 56 -2.35 3.39 17.31
N LEU A 57 -3.06 2.91 16.28
CA LEU A 57 -4.51 2.67 16.38
C LEU A 57 -4.84 1.60 17.41
N THR A 58 -4.13 0.48 17.39
CA THR A 58 -4.30 -0.60 18.35
C THR A 58 -4.14 -0.11 19.78
N GLN A 59 -3.10 0.70 20.05
CA GLN A 59 -2.89 1.28 21.37
C GLN A 59 -4.03 2.20 21.80
N LYS A 60 -4.46 3.11 20.91
CA LYS A 60 -5.57 4.03 21.17
C LYS A 60 -6.88 3.28 21.42
N LEU A 61 -7.27 2.39 20.51
CA LEU A 61 -8.54 1.67 20.57
C LEU A 61 -8.61 0.69 21.74
N LYS A 62 -7.52 -0.02 22.04
CA LYS A 62 -7.39 -0.90 23.20
C LYS A 62 -7.56 -0.14 24.52
N ASN A 63 -7.06 1.09 24.59
CA ASN A 63 -7.20 1.96 25.75
C ASN A 63 -8.52 2.74 25.77
N ARG A 64 -9.43 2.50 24.81
CA ARG A 64 -10.70 3.22 24.65
C ARG A 64 -10.49 4.74 24.58
N ASP A 65 -9.48 5.16 23.86
CA ASP A 65 -9.14 6.56 23.66
C ASP A 65 -10.30 7.26 22.91
N THR A 66 -10.90 8.25 23.54
CA THR A 66 -12.02 9.02 22.98
C THR A 66 -11.57 10.07 21.96
N THR A 67 -10.29 10.09 21.58
CA THR A 67 -9.76 10.98 20.55
C THR A 67 -9.72 10.31 19.16
N VAL A 68 -10.41 9.21 18.97
CA VAL A 68 -10.57 8.52 17.68
C VAL A 68 -12.04 8.27 17.41
N ASP A 69 -12.62 9.02 16.45
CA ASP A 69 -14.00 8.82 16.00
C ASP A 69 -14.04 8.11 14.64
N VAL A 70 -13.11 8.49 13.74
CA VAL A 70 -12.96 7.92 12.39
C VAL A 70 -11.49 7.68 12.13
N PHE A 71 -11.18 6.59 11.45
CA PHE A 71 -9.81 6.28 11.06
C PHE A 71 -9.75 5.55 9.73
N PHE A 72 -8.65 5.71 9.01
CA PHE A 72 -8.33 4.81 7.93
C PHE A 72 -7.87 3.47 8.48
N MET A 73 -8.30 2.42 7.82
CA MET A 73 -7.95 1.05 8.15
C MET A 73 -7.37 0.38 6.90
N ASP A 74 -6.24 -0.28 7.07
CA ASP A 74 -5.74 -1.14 6.02
C ASP A 74 -6.65 -2.37 5.88
N VAL A 75 -6.77 -2.88 4.67
CA VAL A 75 -7.63 -4.04 4.36
C VAL A 75 -7.29 -5.26 5.23
N ILE A 76 -6.01 -5.47 5.54
CA ILE A 76 -5.57 -6.61 6.36
C ILE A 76 -5.93 -6.51 7.84
N TRP A 77 -6.30 -5.31 8.34
CA TRP A 77 -6.68 -5.11 9.75
C TRP A 77 -8.18 -5.33 10.01
N VAL A 78 -9.00 -5.40 8.95
CA VAL A 78 -10.47 -5.50 9.08
C VAL A 78 -10.91 -6.66 9.97
N PRO A 79 -10.40 -7.90 9.81
CA PRO A 79 -10.78 -9.01 10.69
C PRO A 79 -10.41 -8.77 12.14
N GLU A 80 -9.18 -8.28 12.41
CA GLU A 80 -8.69 -8.01 13.76
C GLU A 80 -9.53 -6.95 14.46
N PHE A 81 -9.78 -5.82 13.79
CA PHE A 81 -10.49 -4.69 14.38
C PHE A 81 -11.98 -4.97 14.57
N ALA A 82 -12.57 -5.79 13.68
CA ALA A 82 -13.93 -6.27 13.81
C ALA A 82 -14.07 -7.23 15.00
N GLU A 83 -13.19 -8.23 15.12
CA GLU A 83 -13.21 -9.21 16.21
C GLU A 83 -12.93 -8.58 17.58
N ALA A 84 -12.01 -7.61 17.63
CA ALA A 84 -11.73 -6.84 18.84
C ALA A 84 -12.85 -5.86 19.23
N GLY A 85 -13.86 -5.65 18.36
CA GLY A 85 -14.93 -4.67 18.57
C GLY A 85 -14.46 -3.23 18.47
N TRP A 86 -13.33 -2.99 17.80
CA TRP A 86 -12.77 -1.64 17.61
C TRP A 86 -13.36 -0.93 16.39
N ALA A 87 -13.74 -1.68 15.36
CA ALA A 87 -14.49 -1.17 14.22
C ALA A 87 -15.99 -1.42 14.40
N ARG A 88 -16.80 -0.43 14.09
CA ARG A 88 -18.26 -0.53 14.15
C ARG A 88 -18.80 -1.20 12.88
N ARG A 89 -19.87 -2.00 13.01
CA ARG A 89 -20.64 -2.47 11.85
C ARG A 89 -21.27 -1.31 11.10
N LEU A 90 -21.16 -1.34 9.77
CA LEU A 90 -21.64 -0.30 8.87
C LEU A 90 -22.75 -0.79 7.92
N ASP A 91 -23.34 -1.95 8.20
CA ASP A 91 -24.35 -2.55 7.33
C ASP A 91 -25.58 -1.65 7.11
N GLU A 92 -26.02 -0.97 8.16
CA GLU A 92 -27.17 -0.06 8.12
C GLU A 92 -26.80 1.34 7.63
N GLN A 93 -25.52 1.74 7.72
CA GLN A 93 -25.06 3.07 7.35
C GLN A 93 -24.74 3.18 5.85
N LEU A 94 -24.41 2.06 5.19
CA LEU A 94 -24.17 2.03 3.76
C LEU A 94 -25.30 1.33 3.03
N ALA A 95 -26.24 2.11 2.50
CA ALA A 95 -27.38 1.61 1.76
C ALA A 95 -26.94 0.74 0.55
N PRO A 96 -27.72 -0.31 0.17
CA PRO A 96 -27.38 -1.19 -0.94
C PRO A 96 -27.01 -0.46 -2.23
N ALA A 97 -27.78 0.56 -2.61
CA ALA A 97 -27.50 1.38 -3.79
C ALA A 97 -26.17 2.15 -3.74
N MET A 98 -25.65 2.45 -2.54
CA MET A 98 -24.33 3.02 -2.38
C MET A 98 -23.24 1.94 -2.51
N ARG A 99 -23.48 0.72 -2.01
CA ARG A 99 -22.53 -0.40 -2.15
C ARG A 99 -22.29 -0.76 -3.62
N GLU A 100 -23.32 -0.69 -4.44
CA GLU A 100 -23.25 -0.96 -5.88
C GLU A 100 -22.37 0.03 -6.66
N GLN A 101 -22.04 1.18 -6.08
CA GLN A 101 -21.13 2.16 -6.68
C GLN A 101 -19.65 1.80 -6.52
N PHE A 102 -19.33 0.83 -5.67
CA PHE A 102 -17.98 0.34 -5.45
C PHE A 102 -17.70 -0.92 -6.24
N LEU A 103 -16.43 -1.18 -6.51
CA LEU A 103 -16.02 -2.47 -7.06
C LEU A 103 -16.34 -3.57 -6.05
N PRO A 104 -16.98 -4.68 -6.43
CA PRO A 104 -17.39 -5.74 -5.49
C PRO A 104 -16.25 -6.21 -4.57
N ALA A 105 -15.07 -6.44 -5.13
CA ALA A 105 -13.90 -6.87 -4.36
C ALA A 105 -13.49 -5.86 -3.26
N THR A 106 -13.72 -4.57 -3.45
CA THR A 106 -13.38 -3.56 -2.42
C THR A 106 -14.38 -3.55 -1.27
N ILE A 107 -15.64 -3.90 -1.51
CA ILE A 107 -16.64 -4.11 -0.45
C ILE A 107 -16.34 -5.39 0.31
N GLU A 108 -15.99 -6.47 -0.40
CA GLU A 108 -15.67 -7.76 0.20
C GLU A 108 -14.53 -7.65 1.22
N VAL A 109 -13.43 -6.97 0.86
CA VAL A 109 -12.28 -6.81 1.77
C VAL A 109 -12.54 -5.86 2.95
N GLY A 110 -13.58 -5.02 2.87
CA GLY A 110 -14.09 -4.22 3.99
C GLY A 110 -14.99 -5.01 4.95
N GLY A 111 -15.27 -6.29 4.62
CA GLY A 111 -16.17 -7.17 5.35
C GLY A 111 -15.45 -8.19 6.24
N TYR A 112 -16.15 -8.63 7.28
CA TYR A 112 -15.75 -9.75 8.15
C TYR A 112 -16.98 -10.45 8.70
N SER A 113 -17.00 -11.81 8.67
CA SER A 113 -18.11 -12.63 9.18
C SER A 113 -19.50 -12.19 8.68
N GLY A 114 -19.61 -11.82 7.39
CA GLY A 114 -20.85 -11.41 6.74
C GLY A 114 -21.31 -9.98 7.05
N HIS A 115 -20.51 -9.18 7.73
CA HIS A 115 -20.80 -7.78 8.08
C HIS A 115 -19.76 -6.83 7.51
N LEU A 116 -20.17 -5.61 7.17
CA LEU A 116 -19.30 -4.55 6.69
C LEU A 116 -18.75 -3.72 7.87
N TYR A 117 -17.43 -3.49 7.89
CA TYR A 117 -16.73 -2.70 8.90
C TYR A 117 -15.93 -1.53 8.32
N GLY A 118 -15.67 -1.55 7.02
CA GLY A 118 -14.95 -0.50 6.32
C GLY A 118 -15.61 -0.13 5.01
N VAL A 119 -15.68 1.18 4.71
CA VAL A 119 -16.08 1.68 3.40
C VAL A 119 -14.84 1.91 2.55
N PRO A 120 -14.78 1.40 1.30
CA PRO A 120 -13.62 1.58 0.46
C PRO A 120 -13.30 3.06 0.24
N SER A 121 -12.07 3.47 0.49
CA SER A 121 -11.59 4.82 0.21
C SER A 121 -10.83 4.88 -1.12
N ARG A 122 -10.06 3.84 -1.41
CA ARG A 122 -9.33 3.66 -2.66
C ARG A 122 -8.94 2.20 -2.84
N ILE A 123 -8.47 1.87 -4.03
CA ILE A 123 -7.80 0.62 -4.33
C ILE A 123 -6.36 0.90 -4.76
N ASP A 124 -5.43 0.14 -4.23
CA ASP A 124 -4.03 0.15 -4.65
C ASP A 124 -3.65 -1.25 -5.16
N ALA A 125 -2.73 -1.29 -6.13
CA ALA A 125 -2.10 -2.51 -6.61
C ALA A 125 -0.58 -2.30 -6.69
N GLY A 126 0.19 -3.34 -6.42
CA GLY A 126 1.63 -3.33 -6.71
C GLY A 126 1.86 -3.23 -8.22
N LEU A 127 2.69 -2.28 -8.63
CA LEU A 127 3.04 -2.05 -10.03
C LEU A 127 4.55 -2.16 -10.22
N LEU A 128 4.94 -2.71 -11.39
CA LEU A 128 6.32 -2.71 -11.83
C LEU A 128 6.58 -1.48 -12.69
N TYR A 129 7.38 -0.56 -12.15
CA TYR A 129 7.94 0.57 -12.87
C TYR A 129 9.25 0.17 -13.52
N TYR A 130 9.55 0.71 -14.70
CA TYR A 130 10.78 0.40 -15.40
C TYR A 130 11.32 1.59 -16.19
N ARG A 131 12.61 1.59 -16.44
CA ARG A 131 13.30 2.54 -17.31
C ARG A 131 13.03 2.15 -18.76
N ALA A 132 12.01 2.79 -19.35
CA ALA A 132 11.59 2.52 -20.72
C ALA A 132 12.71 2.81 -21.75
N ASP A 133 13.52 3.84 -21.50
CA ASP A 133 14.70 4.19 -22.30
C ASP A 133 15.74 3.07 -22.29
N LEU A 134 16.03 2.48 -21.13
CA LEU A 134 16.98 1.36 -21.04
C LEU A 134 16.42 0.09 -21.69
N LEU A 135 15.16 -0.25 -21.47
CA LEU A 135 14.55 -1.40 -22.15
C LEU A 135 14.64 -1.24 -23.67
N THR A 136 14.27 -0.07 -24.19
CA THR A 136 14.36 0.25 -25.62
C THR A 136 15.80 0.14 -26.13
N LYS A 137 16.78 0.72 -25.40
CA LYS A 137 18.19 0.68 -25.77
C LYS A 137 18.73 -0.74 -25.93
N TYR A 138 18.26 -1.66 -25.07
CA TYR A 138 18.69 -3.08 -25.08
C TYR A 138 17.75 -4.00 -25.88
N GLY A 139 16.71 -3.46 -26.54
CA GLY A 139 15.78 -4.22 -27.36
C GLY A 139 14.86 -5.14 -26.56
N PHE A 140 14.55 -4.78 -25.33
CA PHE A 140 13.66 -5.54 -24.45
C PHE A 140 12.23 -4.99 -24.43
N SER A 141 11.26 -5.90 -24.36
CA SER A 141 9.90 -5.60 -23.92
C SER A 141 9.81 -5.67 -22.39
N PRO A 142 8.79 -5.06 -21.74
CA PRO A 142 8.56 -5.23 -20.32
C PRO A 142 8.49 -6.71 -19.93
N PRO A 143 9.17 -7.12 -18.84
CA PRO A 143 9.23 -8.53 -18.44
C PRO A 143 7.87 -9.04 -17.96
N THR A 144 7.56 -10.30 -18.23
CA THR A 144 6.33 -10.99 -17.84
C THR A 144 6.56 -12.03 -16.74
N THR A 145 7.80 -12.35 -16.45
CA THR A 145 8.22 -13.28 -15.38
C THR A 145 9.37 -12.72 -14.56
N TRP A 146 9.53 -13.23 -13.34
CA TRP A 146 10.65 -12.85 -12.47
C TRP A 146 12.02 -13.24 -13.06
N ASP A 147 12.12 -14.37 -13.74
CA ASP A 147 13.36 -14.79 -14.41
C ASP A 147 13.69 -13.89 -15.60
N GLU A 148 12.68 -13.45 -16.34
CA GLU A 148 12.86 -12.50 -17.43
C GLU A 148 13.33 -11.14 -16.91
N LEU A 149 12.70 -10.63 -15.84
CA LEU A 149 13.12 -9.42 -15.16
C LEU A 149 14.59 -9.51 -14.71
N ALA A 150 14.96 -10.62 -14.07
CA ALA A 150 16.31 -10.82 -13.58
C ALA A 150 17.33 -10.80 -14.72
N ARG A 151 17.07 -11.54 -15.82
CA ARG A 151 17.93 -11.59 -17.00
C ARG A 151 18.09 -10.24 -17.68
N GLN A 152 16.98 -9.51 -17.88
CA GLN A 152 17.01 -8.17 -18.47
C GLN A 152 17.79 -7.21 -17.59
N ALA A 153 17.53 -7.21 -16.28
CA ALA A 153 18.22 -6.38 -15.30
C ALA A 153 19.74 -6.63 -15.30
N GLU A 154 20.16 -7.88 -15.26
CA GLU A 154 21.59 -8.26 -15.29
C GLU A 154 22.27 -7.77 -16.57
N THR A 155 21.61 -7.93 -17.73
CA THR A 155 22.14 -7.46 -19.03
C THR A 155 22.29 -5.94 -19.05
N ILE A 156 21.27 -5.21 -18.64
CA ILE A 156 21.28 -3.73 -18.64
C ILE A 156 22.34 -3.22 -17.66
N VAL A 157 22.36 -3.70 -16.41
CA VAL A 157 23.33 -3.27 -15.42
C VAL A 157 24.76 -3.51 -15.89
N THR A 158 25.04 -4.66 -16.49
CA THR A 158 26.36 -4.97 -17.04
C THR A 158 26.73 -4.00 -18.16
N GLY A 159 25.82 -3.71 -19.07
CA GLY A 159 26.07 -2.81 -20.19
C GLY A 159 26.19 -1.33 -19.79
N GLU A 160 25.54 -0.92 -18.71
CA GLU A 160 25.59 0.46 -18.19
C GLU A 160 26.68 0.69 -17.13
N GLN A 161 27.39 -0.34 -16.70
CA GLN A 161 28.35 -0.31 -15.58
C GLN A 161 29.35 0.84 -15.66
N SER A 162 29.86 1.14 -16.86
CA SER A 162 30.86 2.19 -17.06
C SER A 162 30.24 3.60 -16.96
N ALA A 163 29.00 3.77 -17.40
CA ALA A 163 28.31 5.07 -17.41
C ALA A 163 27.58 5.33 -16.08
N ASN A 164 27.06 4.30 -15.44
CA ASN A 164 26.33 4.38 -14.17
C ASN A 164 26.71 3.22 -13.23
N PRO A 165 27.83 3.31 -12.51
CA PRO A 165 28.32 2.23 -11.62
C PRO A 165 27.39 1.99 -10.41
N THR A 166 26.47 2.92 -10.14
CA THR A 166 25.50 2.81 -9.04
C THR A 166 24.20 2.14 -9.47
N LEU A 167 23.99 1.93 -10.77
CA LEU A 167 22.76 1.30 -11.28
C LEU A 167 22.60 -0.10 -10.72
N ARG A 168 21.39 -0.40 -10.28
CA ARG A 168 20.93 -1.71 -9.83
C ARG A 168 19.80 -2.21 -10.72
N GLY A 169 19.64 -3.52 -10.76
CA GLY A 169 18.60 -4.14 -11.58
C GLY A 169 17.20 -3.92 -11.04
N TYR A 170 17.07 -3.90 -9.71
CA TYR A 170 15.76 -3.84 -9.05
C TYR A 170 15.81 -3.06 -7.73
N THR A 171 14.73 -2.40 -7.38
CA THR A 171 14.50 -1.81 -6.06
C THR A 171 13.06 -1.98 -5.63
N ALA A 172 12.84 -2.27 -4.35
CA ALA A 172 11.54 -2.46 -3.73
C ALA A 172 11.66 -2.32 -2.20
N GLN A 173 10.56 -2.57 -1.49
CA GLN A 173 10.46 -2.48 -0.04
C GLN A 173 10.80 -3.83 0.60
N PHE A 174 11.99 -3.97 1.18
CA PHE A 174 12.45 -5.20 1.83
C PHE A 174 12.75 -5.04 3.32
N LYS A 175 12.47 -3.88 3.93
CA LYS A 175 12.51 -3.71 5.37
C LYS A 175 11.47 -4.62 6.03
N GLN A 176 11.74 -5.08 7.25
CA GLN A 176 10.78 -5.85 8.05
C GLN A 176 9.61 -4.96 8.50
N TYR A 177 8.52 -4.96 7.73
CA TYR A 177 7.23 -4.32 7.99
C TYR A 177 6.20 -4.89 7.00
N GLU A 178 4.98 -4.40 6.99
CA GLU A 178 3.89 -4.88 6.13
C GLU A 178 4.25 -4.89 4.62
N GLY A 179 4.96 -3.87 4.11
CA GLY A 179 5.35 -3.81 2.70
C GLY A 179 6.27 -4.96 2.25
N LEU A 180 7.05 -5.57 3.15
CA LEU A 180 7.79 -6.81 2.84
C LEU A 180 6.83 -7.95 2.53
N VAL A 181 5.73 -8.06 3.27
CA VAL A 181 4.73 -9.12 3.04
C VAL A 181 4.09 -8.94 1.67
N CYS A 182 3.72 -7.70 1.29
CA CYS A 182 3.19 -7.39 -0.03
C CYS A 182 4.14 -7.81 -1.15
N ASN A 183 5.44 -7.46 -1.03
CA ASN A 183 6.45 -7.85 -2.02
C ASN A 183 6.62 -9.37 -2.10
N LEU A 184 6.73 -10.05 -0.95
CA LEU A 184 6.90 -11.51 -0.94
C LEU A 184 5.69 -12.24 -1.51
N LEU A 185 4.46 -11.74 -1.29
CA LEU A 185 3.26 -12.26 -1.91
C LEU A 185 3.35 -12.28 -3.43
N GLU A 186 3.83 -11.19 -4.03
CA GLU A 186 4.00 -11.08 -5.48
C GLU A 186 5.03 -12.11 -6.02
N PHE A 187 6.13 -12.31 -5.31
CA PHE A 187 7.11 -13.35 -5.66
C PHE A 187 6.52 -14.75 -5.49
N ILE A 188 5.83 -15.04 -4.38
CA ILE A 188 5.23 -16.34 -4.11
C ILE A 188 4.18 -16.69 -5.16
N HIS A 189 3.26 -15.76 -5.45
CA HIS A 189 2.26 -15.98 -6.50
C HIS A 189 2.90 -16.11 -7.90
N GLY A 190 3.92 -15.31 -8.19
CA GLY A 190 4.67 -15.41 -9.44
C GLY A 190 5.41 -16.75 -9.64
N HIS A 191 5.64 -17.51 -8.55
CA HIS A 191 6.16 -18.87 -8.58
C HIS A 191 5.07 -19.95 -8.47
N GLY A 192 3.79 -19.56 -8.52
CA GLY A 192 2.66 -20.49 -8.44
C GLY A 192 2.27 -20.90 -7.02
N GLY A 193 2.85 -20.26 -6.00
CA GLY A 193 2.55 -20.52 -4.60
C GLY A 193 1.45 -19.62 -4.03
N SER A 194 1.11 -19.86 -2.76
CA SER A 194 0.19 -19.03 -1.97
C SER A 194 0.66 -18.96 -0.52
N LEU A 195 0.08 -18.07 0.31
CA LEU A 195 0.34 -18.02 1.75
C LEU A 195 -0.55 -18.96 2.53
N LEU A 196 -1.78 -19.12 2.05
CA LEU A 196 -2.82 -19.91 2.70
C LEU A 196 -3.45 -20.88 1.69
N THR A 197 -4.04 -21.94 2.22
CA THR A 197 -4.96 -22.81 1.45
C THR A 197 -6.15 -22.01 0.94
N ALA A 198 -6.87 -22.53 -0.07
CA ALA A 198 -8.01 -21.83 -0.68
C ALA A 198 -9.14 -21.52 0.31
N ASP A 199 -9.28 -22.33 1.38
CA ASP A 199 -10.23 -22.12 2.47
C ASP A 199 -9.70 -21.17 3.57
N GLY A 200 -8.46 -20.68 3.44
CA GLY A 200 -7.81 -19.76 4.39
C GLY A 200 -7.44 -20.39 5.75
N THR A 201 -7.57 -21.68 5.92
CA THR A 201 -7.42 -22.33 7.24
C THR A 201 -6.00 -22.80 7.57
N HIS A 202 -5.14 -22.99 6.57
CA HIS A 202 -3.79 -23.50 6.76
C HIS A 202 -2.76 -22.67 5.99
N SER A 203 -1.58 -22.54 6.58
CA SER A 203 -0.43 -21.89 5.92
C SER A 203 0.19 -22.81 4.88
N THR A 204 0.50 -22.26 3.70
CA THR A 204 1.19 -22.92 2.59
C THR A 204 2.63 -22.38 2.38
N LEU A 205 3.16 -21.60 3.34
CA LEU A 205 4.50 -21.01 3.25
C LEU A 205 5.64 -22.03 3.14
N ALA A 206 5.40 -23.28 3.56
CA ALA A 206 6.36 -24.38 3.43
C ALA A 206 6.20 -25.18 2.11
N SER A 207 5.34 -24.74 1.19
CA SER A 207 5.21 -25.39 -0.12
C SER A 207 6.49 -25.22 -0.96
N PRO A 208 6.77 -26.14 -1.89
CA PRO A 208 7.93 -26.00 -2.79
C PRO A 208 7.96 -24.68 -3.55
N GLU A 209 6.81 -24.20 -4.00
CA GLU A 209 6.64 -22.95 -4.76
C GLU A 209 6.96 -21.72 -3.91
N ALA A 210 6.42 -21.68 -2.68
CA ALA A 210 6.70 -20.58 -1.75
C ALA A 210 8.19 -20.56 -1.33
N LEU A 211 8.77 -21.74 -1.08
CA LEU A 211 10.20 -21.86 -0.78
C LEU A 211 11.07 -21.42 -1.97
N ALA A 212 10.70 -21.81 -3.21
CA ALA A 212 11.41 -21.38 -4.41
C ALA A 212 11.39 -19.87 -4.58
N ALA A 213 10.24 -19.22 -4.32
CA ALA A 213 10.12 -17.77 -4.34
C ALA A 213 11.03 -17.07 -3.33
N VAL A 214 11.04 -17.54 -2.07
CA VAL A 214 11.90 -16.99 -1.02
C VAL A 214 13.38 -17.21 -1.35
N GLN A 215 13.74 -18.38 -1.89
CA GLN A 215 15.10 -18.65 -2.37
C GLN A 215 15.50 -17.73 -3.52
N PHE A 216 14.60 -17.49 -4.48
CA PHE A 216 14.83 -16.53 -5.57
C PHE A 216 15.11 -15.13 -5.02
N VAL A 217 14.30 -14.63 -4.08
CA VAL A 217 14.53 -13.32 -3.45
C VAL A 217 15.89 -13.28 -2.74
N ARG A 218 16.20 -14.30 -1.94
CA ARG A 218 17.48 -14.38 -1.20
C ARG A 218 18.69 -14.44 -2.13
N ASP A 219 18.64 -15.28 -3.17
CA ASP A 219 19.81 -15.66 -3.95
C ASP A 219 19.98 -14.82 -5.23
N ARG A 220 18.87 -14.30 -5.80
CA ARG A 220 18.88 -13.56 -7.05
C ARG A 220 18.58 -12.06 -6.84
N VAL A 221 17.71 -11.70 -5.89
CA VAL A 221 17.32 -10.30 -5.71
C VAL A 221 18.26 -9.60 -4.73
N ILE A 222 18.31 -10.02 -3.48
CA ILE A 222 19.04 -9.31 -2.43
C ILE A 222 20.55 -9.43 -2.59
N GLY A 223 21.22 -8.30 -2.75
CA GLY A 223 22.67 -8.22 -2.92
C GLY A 223 23.18 -8.50 -4.33
N ARG A 224 22.26 -8.81 -5.28
CA ARG A 224 22.56 -8.98 -6.72
C ARG A 224 21.80 -7.98 -7.56
N LEU A 225 20.51 -8.22 -7.81
CA LEU A 225 19.66 -7.28 -8.55
C LEU A 225 19.38 -6.01 -7.75
N ALA A 226 19.09 -6.16 -6.46
CA ALA A 226 18.90 -5.07 -5.51
C ALA A 226 20.12 -4.92 -4.59
N SER A 227 20.40 -3.68 -4.16
CA SER A 227 21.39 -3.43 -3.13
C SER A 227 20.98 -4.12 -1.81
N ARG A 228 21.94 -4.55 -1.00
CA ARG A 228 21.68 -5.02 0.36
C ARG A 228 21.03 -3.94 1.25
N ALA A 229 21.23 -2.66 0.94
CA ALA A 229 20.55 -1.56 1.60
C ALA A 229 19.02 -1.62 1.45
N ALA A 230 18.51 -2.31 0.42
CA ALA A 230 17.07 -2.51 0.24
C ALA A 230 16.39 -3.22 1.44
N LEU A 231 17.15 -3.96 2.26
CA LEU A 231 16.67 -4.54 3.51
C LEU A 231 16.28 -3.49 4.58
N THR A 232 16.58 -2.22 4.33
CA THR A 232 16.17 -1.10 5.19
C THR A 232 15.14 -0.19 4.52
N TYR A 233 14.77 -0.45 3.26
CA TYR A 233 13.90 0.41 2.47
C TYR A 233 12.42 0.13 2.75
N GLN A 234 11.69 1.22 2.92
CA GLN A 234 10.27 1.34 2.74
C GLN A 234 9.98 2.03 1.40
N GLU A 235 8.77 2.53 1.18
CA GLU A 235 8.38 3.19 -0.05
C GLU A 235 9.25 4.42 -0.38
N PRO A 236 9.52 5.36 0.56
CA PRO A 236 10.28 6.56 0.24
C PRO A 236 11.72 6.28 -0.23
N GLU A 237 12.43 5.36 0.46
CA GLU A 237 13.82 5.05 0.14
C GLU A 237 13.91 4.34 -1.22
N SER A 238 13.06 3.32 -1.44
CA SER A 238 13.06 2.57 -2.70
C SER A 238 12.66 3.45 -3.90
N LEU A 239 11.68 4.34 -3.71
CA LEU A 239 11.28 5.31 -4.72
C LEU A 239 12.42 6.31 -5.03
N SER A 240 13.10 6.82 -3.99
CA SER A 240 14.23 7.74 -4.17
C SER A 240 15.34 7.13 -5.03
N VAL A 241 15.67 5.84 -4.83
CA VAL A 241 16.65 5.12 -5.67
C VAL A 241 16.21 5.10 -7.14
N PHE A 242 14.93 4.87 -7.41
CA PHE A 242 14.41 4.85 -8.77
C PHE A 242 14.38 6.24 -9.42
N LEU A 243 13.90 7.26 -8.69
CA LEU A 243 13.84 8.64 -9.18
C LEU A 243 15.21 9.22 -9.52
N GLN A 244 16.25 8.78 -8.83
CA GLN A 244 17.65 9.18 -9.08
C GLN A 244 18.30 8.40 -10.25
N GLY A 245 17.54 7.54 -10.95
CA GLY A 245 18.05 6.75 -12.07
C GLY A 245 18.96 5.59 -11.65
N HIS A 246 18.92 5.16 -10.37
CA HIS A 246 19.80 4.12 -9.84
C HIS A 246 19.17 2.72 -9.84
N ALA A 247 18.01 2.53 -10.47
CA ALA A 247 17.41 1.21 -10.67
C ALA A 247 16.75 1.10 -12.06
N VAL A 248 16.84 -0.09 -12.67
CA VAL A 248 16.16 -0.40 -13.94
C VAL A 248 14.69 -0.66 -13.71
N PHE A 249 14.39 -1.46 -12.70
CA PHE A 249 13.03 -1.83 -12.30
C PHE A 249 12.75 -1.41 -10.87
N HIS A 250 11.50 -1.01 -10.61
CA HIS A 250 11.04 -0.60 -9.29
C HIS A 250 9.63 -1.10 -9.03
N ARG A 251 9.42 -1.80 -7.91
CA ARG A 251 8.08 -2.11 -7.44
C ARG A 251 7.60 -1.02 -6.50
N ASN A 252 6.44 -0.45 -6.81
CA ASN A 252 5.78 0.49 -5.90
C ASN A 252 4.26 0.55 -6.17
N TRP A 253 3.57 1.37 -5.40
CA TRP A 253 2.15 1.65 -5.50
C TRP A 253 1.85 2.69 -6.60
N PRO A 254 0.60 2.86 -7.05
CA PRO A 254 0.22 3.75 -8.17
C PRO A 254 0.68 5.21 -8.02
N TYR A 255 0.79 5.73 -6.80
CA TYR A 255 1.22 7.10 -6.56
C TYR A 255 2.63 7.40 -7.11
N ALA A 256 3.47 6.39 -7.20
CA ALA A 256 4.84 6.56 -7.69
C ALA A 256 4.89 6.95 -9.18
N TRP A 257 3.83 6.69 -9.95
CA TRP A 257 3.77 7.02 -11.37
C TRP A 257 3.90 8.52 -11.63
N GLU A 258 3.15 9.33 -10.89
CA GLU A 258 3.21 10.79 -11.02
C GLU A 258 4.61 11.31 -10.68
N LEU A 259 5.20 10.81 -9.59
CA LEU A 259 6.53 11.22 -9.15
C LEU A 259 7.63 10.79 -10.12
N ALA A 260 7.51 9.59 -10.68
CA ALA A 260 8.48 9.05 -11.65
C ALA A 260 8.44 9.79 -13.02
N ASN A 261 7.28 10.35 -13.39
CA ASN A 261 7.13 11.12 -14.63
C ASN A 261 7.28 12.64 -14.45
N ASN A 262 7.54 13.10 -13.23
CA ASN A 262 7.77 14.51 -12.95
C ASN A 262 9.23 14.86 -13.21
N ARG A 263 9.49 15.62 -14.28
CA ARG A 263 10.85 16.03 -14.72
C ARG A 263 11.64 16.86 -13.70
N THR A 264 11.01 17.38 -12.67
CA THR A 264 11.71 18.10 -11.58
C THR A 264 12.13 17.19 -10.45
N ARG A 265 11.61 15.94 -10.39
CA ARG A 265 11.83 14.97 -9.32
C ARG A 265 12.51 13.68 -9.78
N SER A 266 12.47 13.41 -11.07
CA SER A 266 13.03 12.19 -11.69
C SER A 266 14.05 12.58 -12.78
N THR A 267 15.15 11.83 -12.85
CA THR A 267 16.20 11.94 -13.88
C THR A 267 15.92 11.00 -15.04
#